data_723a1e0a01bda613b410c30119832ad6
#
_entry.id   723a1e0a01bda613b410c30119832ad6
#
_cell.length_a   1.000
_cell.length_b   1.000
_cell.length_c   1.000
_cell.angle_alpha   90.00
_cell.angle_beta   90.00
_cell.angle_gamma   90.00
#
_symmetry.space_group_name_H-M   'P 1'
#
loop_
_entity.id
_entity.type
_entity.pdbx_description
1 polymer ?
#
loop_
_entity_poly.entity_id
_entity_poly.type
_entity_poly.pdbx_seq_one_letter_code
_entity_poly.pdbx_strand_id
1 'polypeptide(L)'
;PYAKTDIVELTNGKITESILNPKDFEIKADNFENISLAPIDLKKTILQNLSNEVRLAKQGKPARAWIKLNSLVEKDVIDAMYSASNAGVKIDLIIRGICGLRPGISGLSENIRVKSIVGRFLEHSRIACFGNGSNLPSVESKVYISSADWMSRNLNRRVEVLVKIINNTVKAQIVDQIMAANLRDQAQSWVLQPDGSYIRDNSQNEQKFSCHDFFMLNPSLSGRGRAIRKNPPELLIEN
;
A
#
# COMPACT_ATOMS: atom_id res chain seq x y z
N PRO A 1 20.94 -11.72 -16.93
CA PRO A 1 20.71 -11.12 -18.24
C PRO A 1 19.23 -11.29 -18.55
N TYR A 2 18.43 -10.34 -18.07
CA TYR A 2 17.02 -10.27 -18.44
C TYR A 2 16.95 -9.63 -19.82
N ALA A 3 16.17 -10.22 -20.71
CA ALA A 3 16.20 -9.93 -22.11
C ALA A 3 15.75 -8.49 -22.42
N LYS A 4 16.51 -7.83 -23.28
CA LYS A 4 16.18 -6.54 -23.88
C LYS A 4 14.75 -6.48 -24.48
N THR A 5 14.18 -7.64 -24.82
CA THR A 5 12.91 -7.83 -25.49
C THR A 5 11.71 -7.45 -24.63
N ASP A 6 11.72 -7.76 -23.32
CA ASP A 6 10.52 -7.60 -22.49
C ASP A 6 10.19 -6.14 -22.19
N ILE A 7 11.20 -5.27 -22.14
CA ILE A 7 11.01 -3.82 -21.91
C ILE A 7 10.54 -3.11 -23.18
N VAL A 8 10.96 -3.58 -24.35
CA VAL A 8 10.60 -3.00 -25.64
C VAL A 8 9.13 -3.27 -25.98
N GLU A 9 8.60 -4.45 -25.64
CA GLU A 9 7.18 -4.78 -25.84
C GLU A 9 6.27 -3.93 -24.95
N LEU A 10 6.64 -3.70 -23.68
CA LEU A 10 5.88 -2.88 -22.73
C LEU A 10 5.79 -1.40 -23.13
N THR A 11 6.67 -0.93 -23.98
CA THR A 11 6.78 0.49 -24.34
C THR A 11 6.44 0.79 -25.78
N ASN A 12 5.85 -0.17 -26.53
CA ASN A 12 5.54 -0.04 -27.97
C ASN A 12 6.75 0.42 -28.80
N GLY A 13 7.94 -0.10 -28.51
CA GLY A 13 9.15 0.19 -29.28
C GLY A 13 9.75 1.59 -29.10
N LYS A 14 9.27 2.38 -28.13
CA LYS A 14 9.77 3.74 -27.89
C LYS A 14 11.02 3.82 -27.03
N ILE A 15 11.48 2.71 -26.48
CA ILE A 15 12.72 2.64 -25.70
C ILE A 15 13.85 2.21 -26.65
N THR A 16 14.65 3.15 -27.07
CA THR A 16 15.83 2.93 -27.90
C THR A 16 17.02 2.44 -27.07
N GLU A 17 18.12 2.04 -27.72
CA GLU A 17 19.35 1.47 -27.11
C GLU A 17 20.02 2.33 -26.02
N SER A 18 19.61 3.58 -25.84
CA SER A 18 20.06 4.49 -24.77
C SER A 18 19.80 3.98 -23.34
N ILE A 19 18.89 2.98 -23.17
CA ILE A 19 18.62 2.36 -21.87
C ILE A 19 19.86 1.71 -21.23
N LEU A 20 20.89 1.42 -22.00
CA LEU A 20 22.09 0.73 -21.53
C LEU A 20 23.15 1.67 -20.94
N ASN A 21 23.01 2.97 -21.09
CA ASN A 21 23.93 3.94 -20.51
C ASN A 21 23.21 4.78 -19.44
N PRO A 22 23.47 4.56 -18.13
CA PRO A 22 22.79 5.29 -17.05
C PRO A 22 22.91 6.82 -17.12
N LYS A 23 23.81 7.34 -17.95
CA LYS A 23 24.03 8.79 -18.12
C LYS A 23 23.13 9.44 -19.16
N ASP A 24 22.47 8.64 -20.01
CA ASP A 24 21.65 9.13 -21.13
C ASP A 24 20.16 8.91 -20.88
N PHE A 25 19.77 8.64 -19.65
CA PHE A 25 18.40 8.31 -19.28
C PHE A 25 17.55 9.57 -19.15
N GLU A 26 17.03 10.10 -20.23
CA GLU A 26 15.84 10.96 -20.24
C GLU A 26 14.58 10.13 -20.54
N ILE A 27 14.14 9.29 -19.61
CA ILE A 27 12.75 8.80 -19.65
C ILE A 27 11.89 9.98 -19.19
N LYS A 28 11.23 10.64 -20.13
CA LYS A 28 10.20 11.63 -19.80
C LYS A 28 9.01 10.87 -19.26
N ALA A 29 8.71 11.06 -17.97
CA ALA A 29 7.58 10.46 -17.27
C ALA A 29 6.21 10.83 -17.89
N ASP A 30 6.17 11.80 -18.77
CA ASP A 30 4.97 12.35 -19.41
C ASP A 30 4.20 11.37 -20.31
N ASN A 31 4.74 10.16 -20.52
CA ASN A 31 4.14 9.18 -21.43
C ASN A 31 3.27 8.09 -20.74
N PHE A 32 3.20 8.08 -19.40
CA PHE A 32 2.47 7.01 -18.69
C PHE A 32 1.41 7.59 -17.74
N GLU A 33 0.17 7.64 -18.19
CA GLU A 33 -0.93 8.22 -17.41
C GLU A 33 -1.22 7.49 -16.10
N ASN A 34 -1.00 6.16 -16.06
CA ASN A 34 -1.36 5.31 -14.92
C ASN A 34 -0.20 4.52 -14.32
N ILE A 35 1.02 4.85 -14.72
CA ILE A 35 2.24 4.19 -14.25
C ILE A 35 3.23 5.26 -13.81
N SER A 36 3.81 5.08 -12.63
CA SER A 36 4.93 5.87 -12.15
C SER A 36 6.15 4.98 -11.94
N LEU A 37 7.32 5.50 -12.29
CA LEU A 37 8.58 4.76 -12.27
C LEU A 37 9.56 5.31 -11.24
N ALA A 38 10.25 4.45 -10.53
CA ALA A 38 11.44 4.83 -9.78
C ALA A 38 12.68 4.72 -10.72
N PRO A 39 13.63 5.63 -10.58
CA PRO A 39 13.75 6.73 -9.62
C PRO A 39 13.11 8.06 -10.09
N ILE A 40 12.26 8.05 -11.12
CA ILE A 40 11.80 9.24 -11.84
C ILE A 40 10.70 9.99 -11.08
N ASP A 41 9.52 9.36 -10.90
CA ASP A 41 8.33 10.01 -10.37
C ASP A 41 7.56 9.17 -9.35
N LEU A 42 7.92 7.91 -9.12
CA LEU A 42 7.21 7.02 -8.20
C LEU A 42 7.14 7.61 -6.78
N LYS A 43 8.27 8.07 -6.24
CA LYS A 43 8.32 8.71 -4.92
C LYS A 43 7.48 9.99 -4.89
N LYS A 44 7.56 10.80 -5.94
CA LYS A 44 6.75 12.02 -6.10
C LYS A 44 5.26 11.70 -6.08
N THR A 45 4.83 10.66 -6.77
CA THR A 45 3.43 10.21 -6.80
C THR A 45 2.92 9.80 -5.42
N ILE A 46 3.74 9.07 -4.62
CA ILE A 46 3.40 8.72 -3.23
C ILE A 46 3.21 10.00 -2.39
N LEU A 47 4.18 10.92 -2.42
CA LEU A 47 4.15 12.16 -1.66
C LEU A 47 2.98 13.06 -2.06
N GLN A 48 2.64 13.12 -3.34
CA GLN A 48 1.48 13.86 -3.84
C GLN A 48 0.16 13.30 -3.33
N ASN A 49 0.00 11.96 -3.26
CA ASN A 49 -1.20 11.35 -2.70
C ASN A 49 -1.33 11.62 -1.19
N LEU A 50 -0.23 11.51 -0.42
CA LEU A 50 -0.24 11.88 1.01
C LEU A 50 -0.58 13.36 1.19
N SER A 51 0.01 14.25 0.40
CA SER A 51 -0.30 15.70 0.43
C SER A 51 -1.77 15.99 0.07
N ASN A 52 -2.35 15.24 -0.87
CA ASN A 52 -3.78 15.36 -1.19
C ASN A 52 -4.66 14.96 -0.01
N GLU A 53 -4.35 13.87 0.70
CA GLU A 53 -5.08 13.48 1.91
C GLU A 53 -4.97 14.56 2.99
N VAL A 54 -3.79 15.16 3.19
CA VAL A 54 -3.61 16.30 4.10
C VAL A 54 -4.51 17.48 3.73
N ARG A 55 -4.57 17.83 2.44
CA ARG A 55 -5.43 18.91 1.94
C ARG A 55 -6.92 18.61 2.20
N LEU A 56 -7.33 17.37 1.99
CA LEU A 56 -8.72 16.93 2.22
C LEU A 56 -9.08 16.94 3.70
N ALA A 57 -8.19 16.45 4.59
CA ALA A 57 -8.39 16.51 6.03
C ALA A 57 -8.56 17.95 6.53
N LYS A 58 -7.71 18.87 6.05
CA LYS A 58 -7.83 20.31 6.39
C LYS A 58 -9.14 20.96 5.90
N GLN A 59 -9.79 20.36 4.91
CA GLN A 59 -11.12 20.77 4.42
C GLN A 59 -12.29 20.11 5.18
N GLY A 60 -12.01 19.34 6.23
CA GLY A 60 -13.01 18.59 6.97
C GLY A 60 -13.58 17.37 6.22
N LYS A 61 -12.94 16.95 5.13
CA LYS A 61 -13.35 15.76 4.38
C LYS A 61 -12.69 14.51 4.97
N PRO A 62 -13.31 13.33 4.81
CA PRO A 62 -12.65 12.08 5.15
C PRO A 62 -11.30 11.97 4.46
N ALA A 63 -10.28 11.59 5.23
CA ALA A 63 -8.92 11.42 4.73
C ALA A 63 -8.30 10.18 5.36
N ARG A 64 -7.94 9.21 4.54
CA ARG A 64 -7.47 7.90 5.00
C ARG A 64 -6.50 7.28 4.02
N ALA A 65 -5.51 6.54 4.54
CA ALA A 65 -4.62 5.72 3.74
C ALA A 65 -4.47 4.31 4.32
N TRP A 66 -4.54 3.30 3.46
CA TRP A 66 -4.23 1.90 3.77
C TRP A 66 -3.04 1.47 2.93
N ILE A 67 -1.97 1.05 3.57
CA ILE A 67 -0.72 0.75 2.89
C ILE A 67 -0.17 -0.58 3.35
N LYS A 68 0.17 -1.45 2.40
CA LYS A 68 0.82 -2.74 2.66
C LYS A 68 2.16 -2.77 1.95
N LEU A 69 3.24 -3.08 2.68
CA LEU A 69 4.62 -3.13 2.19
C LEU A 69 5.38 -4.26 2.88
N ASN A 70 6.52 -4.61 2.31
CA ASN A 70 7.48 -5.41 3.06
C ASN A 70 8.32 -4.52 4.00
N SER A 71 8.77 -3.33 3.54
CA SER A 71 9.62 -2.45 4.34
C SER A 71 9.30 -0.97 4.10
N LEU A 72 9.38 -0.18 5.18
CA LEU A 72 9.17 1.27 5.20
C LEU A 72 10.30 1.94 5.97
N VAL A 73 11.27 2.56 5.27
CA VAL A 73 12.41 3.28 5.89
C VAL A 73 12.82 4.54 5.10
N GLU A 74 12.05 4.92 4.07
CA GLU A 74 12.33 6.15 3.32
C GLU A 74 11.91 7.37 4.15
N LYS A 75 12.92 8.19 4.50
CA LYS A 75 12.75 9.32 5.41
C LYS A 75 11.67 10.31 4.95
N ASP A 76 11.72 10.76 3.70
CA ASP A 76 10.78 11.78 3.21
C ASP A 76 9.33 11.29 3.23
N VAL A 77 9.12 9.99 2.99
CA VAL A 77 7.78 9.38 3.04
C VAL A 77 7.29 9.25 4.49
N ILE A 78 8.17 8.87 5.42
CA ILE A 78 7.85 8.81 6.85
C ILE A 78 7.49 10.21 7.38
N ASP A 79 8.28 11.23 7.05
CA ASP A 79 8.02 12.62 7.44
C ASP A 79 6.67 13.12 6.87
N ALA A 80 6.35 12.75 5.62
CA ALA A 80 5.07 13.06 5.01
C ALA A 80 3.90 12.36 5.71
N MET A 81 4.07 11.10 6.17
CA MET A 81 3.06 10.38 6.95
C MET A 81 2.84 11.02 8.32
N TYR A 82 3.89 11.45 9.01
CA TYR A 82 3.76 12.19 10.27
C TYR A 82 3.01 13.51 10.07
N SER A 83 3.35 14.24 9.01
CA SER A 83 2.63 15.47 8.63
C SER A 83 1.16 15.20 8.32
N ALA A 84 0.86 14.08 7.67
CA ALA A 84 -0.50 13.64 7.37
C ALA A 84 -1.27 13.27 8.65
N SER A 85 -0.65 12.53 9.58
CA SER A 85 -1.24 12.21 10.88
C SER A 85 -1.59 13.48 11.66
N ASN A 86 -0.67 14.45 11.72
CA ASN A 86 -0.90 15.72 12.40
C ASN A 86 -2.03 16.55 11.77
N ALA A 87 -2.30 16.34 10.49
CA ALA A 87 -3.43 16.97 9.80
C ALA A 87 -4.76 16.20 9.98
N GLY A 88 -4.76 15.07 10.70
CA GLY A 88 -5.96 14.25 10.96
C GLY A 88 -6.18 13.11 9.96
N VAL A 89 -5.24 12.83 9.08
CA VAL A 89 -5.32 11.68 8.16
C VAL A 89 -5.14 10.38 8.96
N LYS A 90 -6.10 9.47 8.87
CA LYS A 90 -6.01 8.13 9.49
C LYS A 90 -5.19 7.20 8.58
N ILE A 91 -4.10 6.62 9.08
CA ILE A 91 -3.18 5.79 8.31
C ILE A 91 -3.05 4.41 8.94
N ASP A 92 -3.42 3.38 8.19
CA ASP A 92 -3.25 1.98 8.59
C ASP A 92 -2.17 1.32 7.74
N LEU A 93 -1.12 0.82 8.39
CA LEU A 93 0.04 0.22 7.74
C LEU A 93 0.15 -1.27 8.06
N ILE A 94 0.41 -2.08 7.03
CA ILE A 94 0.77 -3.49 7.18
C ILE A 94 2.20 -3.62 6.67
N ILE A 95 3.16 -3.68 7.60
CA ILE A 95 4.59 -3.76 7.30
C ILE A 95 5.15 -5.05 7.85
N ARG A 96 5.49 -5.98 6.96
CA ARG A 96 5.96 -7.30 7.37
C ARG A 96 7.37 -7.30 7.95
N GLY A 97 8.26 -6.50 7.37
CA GLY A 97 9.69 -6.43 7.73
C GLY A 97 10.03 -5.15 8.48
N ILE A 98 11.05 -4.43 8.00
CA ILE A 98 11.58 -3.25 8.68
C ILE A 98 10.60 -2.07 8.57
N CYS A 99 10.26 -1.49 9.72
CA CYS A 99 9.49 -0.27 9.83
C CYS A 99 10.29 0.78 10.61
N GLY A 100 10.68 1.87 9.94
CA GLY A 100 11.37 3.00 10.56
C GLY A 100 10.41 4.05 11.14
N LEU A 101 9.11 3.89 10.95
CA LEU A 101 8.08 4.77 11.47
C LEU A 101 7.65 4.30 12.87
N ARG A 102 7.44 5.24 13.79
CA ARG A 102 6.85 4.98 15.12
C ARG A 102 5.39 5.43 15.14
N PRO A 103 4.44 4.51 15.36
CA PRO A 103 3.01 4.86 15.45
C PRO A 103 2.63 5.33 16.86
N GLY A 104 1.48 6.00 16.98
CA GLY A 104 0.82 6.28 18.26
C GLY A 104 1.54 7.28 19.18
N ILE A 105 2.51 8.05 18.66
CA ILE A 105 3.19 9.11 19.41
C ILE A 105 2.34 10.37 19.42
N SER A 106 2.03 10.87 20.63
CA SER A 106 1.25 12.10 20.81
C SER A 106 1.91 13.29 20.10
N GLY A 107 1.10 14.06 19.36
CA GLY A 107 1.56 15.20 18.57
C GLY A 107 2.39 14.85 17.33
N LEU A 108 2.53 13.57 16.98
CA LEU A 108 3.31 13.14 15.83
C LEU A 108 2.59 12.10 14.96
N SER A 109 2.18 10.99 15.54
CA SER A 109 1.67 9.83 14.79
C SER A 109 0.45 9.18 15.45
N GLU A 110 -0.36 9.97 16.15
CA GLU A 110 -1.58 9.52 16.85
C GLU A 110 -2.57 8.81 15.95
N ASN A 111 -2.62 9.23 14.67
CA ASN A 111 -3.52 8.68 13.67
C ASN A 111 -2.88 7.60 12.80
N ILE A 112 -1.71 7.07 13.19
CA ILE A 112 -1.01 6.00 12.47
C ILE A 112 -1.04 4.72 13.29
N ARG A 113 -1.50 3.63 12.66
CA ARG A 113 -1.42 2.28 13.21
C ARG A 113 -0.54 1.42 12.31
N VAL A 114 0.29 0.59 12.90
CA VAL A 114 1.19 -0.32 12.17
C VAL A 114 1.03 -1.72 12.71
N LYS A 115 0.86 -2.69 11.81
CA LYS A 115 0.94 -4.11 12.18
C LYS A 115 1.78 -4.90 11.19
N SER A 116 2.29 -6.02 11.67
CA SER A 116 2.95 -7.04 10.87
C SER A 116 2.12 -8.33 10.93
N ILE A 117 1.93 -8.99 9.79
CA ILE A 117 1.26 -10.29 9.71
C ILE A 117 2.33 -11.34 9.48
N VAL A 118 2.50 -12.24 10.44
CA VAL A 118 3.49 -13.32 10.41
C VAL A 118 2.77 -14.66 10.54
N GLY A 119 2.65 -15.37 9.44
CA GLY A 119 1.88 -16.61 9.39
C GLY A 119 2.39 -17.57 8.33
N ARG A 120 1.48 -18.39 7.82
CA ARG A 120 1.78 -19.48 6.90
C ARG A 120 2.46 -19.02 5.60
N PHE A 121 2.09 -17.86 5.07
CA PHE A 121 2.59 -17.34 3.80
C PHE A 121 3.53 -16.17 4.00
N LEU A 122 4.60 -16.17 3.19
CA LEU A 122 5.45 -15.01 3.02
C LEU A 122 4.81 -14.09 1.97
N GLU A 123 3.94 -13.21 2.41
CA GLU A 123 3.32 -12.25 1.51
C GLU A 123 4.27 -11.12 1.13
N HIS A 124 4.29 -10.78 -0.16
CA HIS A 124 5.20 -9.79 -0.72
C HIS A 124 4.49 -8.74 -1.58
N SER A 125 3.18 -8.62 -1.45
CA SER A 125 2.40 -7.60 -2.14
C SER A 125 2.69 -6.21 -1.59
N ARG A 126 2.76 -5.22 -2.48
CA ARG A 126 2.83 -3.81 -2.13
C ARG A 126 1.62 -3.12 -2.71
N ILE A 127 0.83 -2.56 -1.83
CA ILE A 127 -0.47 -1.95 -2.14
C ILE A 127 -0.56 -0.63 -1.41
N ALA A 128 -1.01 0.42 -2.09
CA ALA A 128 -1.32 1.70 -1.46
C ALA A 128 -2.71 2.16 -1.89
N CYS A 129 -3.58 2.44 -0.90
CA CYS A 129 -4.92 2.94 -1.09
C CYS A 129 -5.05 4.29 -0.37
N PHE A 130 -5.52 5.31 -1.08
CA PHE A 130 -5.79 6.65 -0.54
C PHE A 130 -7.27 6.96 -0.68
N GLY A 131 -7.90 7.48 0.36
CA GLY A 131 -9.35 7.71 0.42
C GLY A 131 -9.87 8.73 -0.59
N ASN A 132 -9.04 9.71 -0.95
CA ASN A 132 -9.35 10.74 -1.95
C ASN A 132 -10.65 11.52 -1.65
N GLY A 133 -10.89 11.80 -0.36
CA GLY A 133 -12.09 12.51 0.13
C GLY A 133 -13.22 11.60 0.56
N SER A 134 -13.00 10.28 0.57
CA SER A 134 -13.92 9.27 1.08
C SER A 134 -13.26 8.42 2.15
N ASN A 135 -14.06 7.78 3.00
CA ASN A 135 -13.55 6.72 3.85
C ASN A 135 -13.15 5.50 3.01
N LEU A 136 -12.24 4.66 3.55
CA LEU A 136 -11.92 3.37 2.96
C LEU A 136 -12.73 2.27 3.68
N PRO A 137 -13.28 1.31 2.95
CA PRO A 137 -13.21 1.10 1.50
C PRO A 137 -14.12 2.04 0.69
N SER A 138 -13.68 2.42 -0.55
CA SER A 138 -14.48 3.27 -1.45
C SER A 138 -14.07 3.09 -2.90
N VAL A 139 -15.04 3.17 -3.81
CA VAL A 139 -14.80 3.21 -5.26
C VAL A 139 -14.08 4.49 -5.72
N GLU A 140 -14.22 5.58 -4.96
CA GLU A 140 -13.55 6.87 -5.21
C GLU A 140 -12.07 6.87 -4.83
N SER A 141 -11.64 5.86 -4.09
CA SER A 141 -10.26 5.74 -3.64
C SER A 141 -9.27 5.63 -4.81
N LYS A 142 -8.07 6.14 -4.59
CA LYS A 142 -6.93 5.89 -5.49
C LYS A 142 -6.17 4.67 -5.00
N VAL A 143 -6.12 3.64 -5.83
CA VAL A 143 -5.50 2.36 -5.51
C VAL A 143 -4.31 2.11 -6.41
N TYR A 144 -3.21 1.68 -5.82
CA TYR A 144 -1.95 1.37 -6.51
C TYR A 144 -1.42 0.01 -6.07
N ILE A 145 -0.77 -0.68 -7.01
CA ILE A 145 0.09 -1.84 -6.73
C ILE A 145 1.52 -1.50 -7.17
N SER A 146 2.52 -2.07 -6.52
CA SER A 146 3.91 -1.71 -6.79
C SER A 146 4.88 -2.88 -6.65
N SER A 147 6.00 -2.81 -7.37
CA SER A 147 7.18 -3.64 -7.12
C SER A 147 8.05 -3.08 -5.99
N ALA A 148 7.93 -1.77 -5.69
CA ALA A 148 8.78 -1.08 -4.74
C ALA A 148 8.34 -1.24 -3.29
N ASP A 149 9.28 -1.56 -2.41
CA ASP A 149 9.19 -1.17 -1.00
C ASP A 149 9.51 0.33 -0.85
N TRP A 150 9.05 0.93 0.24
CA TRP A 150 9.32 2.35 0.49
C TRP A 150 10.65 2.52 1.25
N MET A 151 11.70 2.22 0.53
CA MET A 151 13.09 2.30 0.94
C MET A 151 13.88 3.16 -0.05
N SER A 152 14.91 3.86 0.42
CA SER A 152 15.72 4.74 -0.45
C SER A 152 16.29 4.02 -1.66
N ARG A 153 16.76 2.78 -1.50
CA ARG A 153 17.27 1.96 -2.62
C ARG A 153 16.20 1.70 -3.69
N ASN A 154 14.95 1.46 -3.30
CA ASN A 154 13.86 1.16 -4.22
C ASN A 154 13.36 2.44 -4.90
N LEU A 155 13.16 3.52 -4.13
CA LEU A 155 12.54 4.75 -4.64
C LEU A 155 13.51 5.67 -5.37
N ASN A 156 14.84 5.61 -5.06
CA ASN A 156 15.82 6.56 -5.57
C ASN A 156 16.92 5.92 -6.44
N ARG A 157 17.04 4.58 -6.49
CA ARG A 157 18.20 3.93 -7.15
C ARG A 157 17.84 2.77 -8.06
N ARG A 158 16.74 2.06 -7.81
CA ARG A 158 16.27 0.93 -8.61
C ARG A 158 15.25 1.37 -9.64
N VAL A 159 15.10 0.57 -10.69
CA VAL A 159 13.94 0.68 -11.57
C VAL A 159 12.82 -0.13 -10.94
N GLU A 160 11.78 0.57 -10.54
CA GLU A 160 10.57 0.01 -9.90
C GLU A 160 9.34 0.64 -10.51
N VAL A 161 8.21 -0.03 -10.39
CA VAL A 161 6.94 0.42 -10.96
C VAL A 161 5.85 0.58 -9.90
N LEU A 162 5.04 1.62 -10.06
CA LEU A 162 3.80 1.86 -9.33
C LEU A 162 2.68 1.99 -10.35
N VAL A 163 1.70 1.10 -10.30
CA VAL A 163 0.58 1.03 -11.24
C VAL A 163 -0.70 1.47 -10.54
N LYS A 164 -1.35 2.49 -11.09
CA LYS A 164 -2.68 2.93 -10.64
C LYS A 164 -3.75 2.00 -11.18
N ILE A 165 -4.60 1.50 -10.31
CA ILE A 165 -5.72 0.63 -10.69
C ILE A 165 -6.91 1.50 -11.09
N ILE A 166 -7.27 1.45 -12.37
CA ILE A 166 -8.39 2.22 -12.94
C ILE A 166 -9.68 1.42 -13.04
N ASN A 167 -9.58 0.09 -13.19
CA ASN A 167 -10.75 -0.77 -13.27
C ASN A 167 -11.44 -0.89 -11.91
N ASN A 168 -12.72 -0.49 -11.82
CA ASN A 168 -13.47 -0.45 -10.55
C ASN A 168 -13.66 -1.83 -9.92
N THR A 169 -13.84 -2.88 -10.71
CA THR A 169 -13.96 -4.26 -10.18
C THR A 169 -12.66 -4.71 -9.52
N VAL A 170 -11.52 -4.49 -10.18
CA VAL A 170 -10.21 -4.82 -9.62
C VAL A 170 -9.91 -3.96 -8.40
N LYS A 171 -10.26 -2.67 -8.44
CA LYS A 171 -10.14 -1.76 -7.30
C LYS A 171 -10.93 -2.27 -6.10
N ALA A 172 -12.20 -2.62 -6.27
CA ALA A 172 -13.04 -3.18 -5.23
C ALA A 172 -12.45 -4.50 -4.66
N GLN A 173 -11.95 -5.41 -5.51
CA GLN A 173 -11.28 -6.62 -5.04
C GLN A 173 -10.08 -6.32 -4.15
N ILE A 174 -9.26 -5.33 -4.52
CA ILE A 174 -8.08 -4.96 -3.73
C ILE A 174 -8.50 -4.33 -2.40
N VAL A 175 -9.43 -3.39 -2.41
CA VAL A 175 -9.80 -2.62 -1.22
C VAL A 175 -10.71 -3.44 -0.29
N ASP A 176 -11.83 -3.95 -0.83
CA ASP A 176 -12.90 -4.57 -0.01
C ASP A 176 -12.56 -5.99 0.42
N GLN A 177 -11.66 -6.68 -0.31
CA GLN A 177 -11.33 -8.07 -0.03
C GLN A 177 -9.89 -8.21 0.45
N ILE A 178 -8.89 -7.80 -0.35
CA ILE A 178 -7.48 -8.03 -0.02
C ILE A 178 -7.06 -7.16 1.17
N MET A 179 -7.21 -5.84 1.06
CA MET A 179 -6.78 -4.94 2.12
C MET A 179 -7.65 -5.09 3.37
N ALA A 180 -8.98 -5.20 3.20
CA ALA A 180 -9.90 -5.44 4.29
C ALA A 180 -9.56 -6.72 5.08
N ALA A 181 -9.32 -7.85 4.41
CA ALA A 181 -8.95 -9.09 5.09
C ALA A 181 -7.61 -8.97 5.84
N ASN A 182 -6.60 -8.34 5.22
CA ASN A 182 -5.32 -8.10 5.89
C ASN A 182 -5.46 -7.18 7.12
N LEU A 183 -6.24 -6.10 7.02
CA LEU A 183 -6.47 -5.19 8.14
C LEU A 183 -7.30 -5.83 9.26
N ARG A 184 -8.19 -6.75 8.92
CA ARG A 184 -9.00 -7.48 9.89
C ARG A 184 -8.25 -8.62 10.58
N ASP A 185 -7.11 -9.07 10.04
CA ASP A 185 -6.34 -10.17 10.63
C ASP A 185 -6.00 -9.89 12.10
N GLN A 186 -6.32 -10.87 12.96
CA GLN A 186 -6.02 -10.88 14.40
C GLN A 186 -5.20 -12.12 14.78
N ALA A 187 -5.37 -13.20 14.02
CA ALA A 187 -4.76 -14.49 14.35
C ALA A 187 -3.24 -14.46 14.21
N GLN A 188 -2.72 -13.70 13.25
CA GLN A 188 -1.31 -13.68 12.87
C GLN A 188 -0.68 -12.29 12.98
N SER A 189 -1.44 -11.32 13.50
CA SER A 189 -1.03 -9.91 13.58
C SER A 189 -0.22 -9.60 14.83
N TRP A 190 0.82 -8.81 14.63
CA TRP A 190 1.66 -8.18 15.65
C TRP A 190 1.56 -6.67 15.50
N VAL A 191 1.12 -5.98 16.52
CA VAL A 191 0.90 -4.51 16.51
C VAL A 191 2.15 -3.81 17.02
N LEU A 192 2.70 -2.91 16.21
CA LEU A 192 3.84 -2.07 16.58
C LEU A 192 3.39 -1.01 17.58
N GLN A 193 4.12 -0.94 18.70
CA GLN A 193 3.86 0.00 19.78
C GLN A 193 4.70 1.28 19.64
N PRO A 194 4.33 2.38 20.35
CA PRO A 194 5.09 3.64 20.36
C PRO A 194 6.55 3.50 20.80
N ASP A 195 6.87 2.53 21.65
CA ASP A 195 8.22 2.24 22.13
C ASP A 195 9.06 1.43 21.11
N GLY A 196 8.44 0.95 20.03
CA GLY A 196 9.06 0.12 18.99
C GLY A 196 8.94 -1.38 19.25
N SER A 197 8.31 -1.81 20.33
CA SER A 197 8.00 -3.22 20.57
C SER A 197 6.83 -3.69 19.72
N TYR A 198 6.74 -5.00 19.51
CA TYR A 198 5.60 -5.63 18.86
C TYR A 198 4.82 -6.47 19.86
N ILE A 199 3.53 -6.22 19.96
CA ILE A 199 2.63 -6.99 20.82
C ILE A 199 1.69 -7.79 19.90
N ARG A 200 1.54 -9.10 20.19
CA ARG A 200 0.57 -9.93 19.47
C ARG A 200 -0.84 -9.44 19.78
N ASP A 201 -1.67 -9.37 18.76
CA ASP A 201 -3.09 -9.05 18.95
C ASP A 201 -3.76 -10.15 19.81
N ASN A 202 -3.92 -9.85 21.10
CA ASN A 202 -4.48 -10.75 22.10
C ASN A 202 -5.95 -10.46 22.39
N SER A 203 -6.68 -9.85 21.43
CA SER A 203 -8.14 -9.71 21.58
C SER A 203 -8.74 -11.04 22.04
N GLN A 204 -9.53 -11.00 23.11
CA GLN A 204 -10.05 -12.19 23.82
C GLN A 204 -11.14 -12.96 23.03
N ASN A 205 -11.33 -12.69 21.75
CA ASN A 205 -12.26 -13.39 20.91
C ASN A 205 -11.76 -14.81 20.63
N GLU A 206 -12.55 -15.81 21.00
CA GLU A 206 -12.27 -17.23 20.76
C GLU A 206 -12.09 -17.61 19.28
N GLN A 207 -12.64 -16.82 18.34
CA GLN A 207 -12.45 -16.99 16.90
C GLN A 207 -11.73 -15.78 16.29
N LYS A 208 -10.41 -15.82 16.30
CA LYS A 208 -9.57 -14.80 15.63
C LYS A 208 -9.63 -14.99 14.11
N PHE A 209 -9.89 -13.90 13.39
CA PHE A 209 -9.89 -13.94 11.94
C PHE A 209 -8.44 -14.06 11.42
N SER A 210 -8.21 -15.04 10.53
CA SER A 210 -6.96 -15.26 9.81
C SER A 210 -7.14 -14.89 8.35
N CYS A 211 -6.39 -13.91 7.86
CA CYS A 211 -6.45 -13.54 6.45
C CYS A 211 -5.87 -14.64 5.54
N HIS A 212 -4.86 -15.38 6.00
CA HIS A 212 -4.30 -16.49 5.22
C HIS A 212 -5.32 -17.63 5.03
N ASP A 213 -6.05 -18.00 6.09
CA ASP A 213 -7.09 -19.01 5.98
C ASP A 213 -8.25 -18.52 5.10
N PHE A 214 -8.59 -17.23 5.23
CA PHE A 214 -9.60 -16.63 4.35
C PHE A 214 -9.20 -16.72 2.87
N PHE A 215 -7.95 -16.39 2.52
CA PHE A 215 -7.51 -16.48 1.12
C PHE A 215 -7.39 -17.91 0.61
N MET A 216 -7.01 -18.87 1.46
CA MET A 216 -7.01 -20.29 1.09
C MET A 216 -8.42 -20.82 0.82
N LEU A 217 -9.40 -20.42 1.62
CA LEU A 217 -10.79 -20.85 1.48
C LEU A 217 -11.55 -20.10 0.38
N ASN A 218 -11.05 -18.95 -0.05
CA ASN A 218 -11.63 -18.10 -1.09
C ASN A 218 -10.62 -17.76 -2.18
N PRO A 219 -10.16 -18.76 -2.96
CA PRO A 219 -9.05 -18.58 -3.91
C PRO A 219 -9.41 -17.68 -5.10
N SER A 220 -10.70 -17.47 -5.36
CA SER A 220 -11.16 -16.61 -6.45
C SER A 220 -11.90 -15.39 -5.93
N LEU A 221 -11.19 -14.30 -5.79
CA LEU A 221 -11.75 -12.99 -5.41
C LEU A 221 -12.57 -12.34 -6.54
N SER A 222 -12.50 -12.88 -7.75
CA SER A 222 -13.26 -12.36 -8.91
C SER A 222 -14.73 -12.80 -8.94
N GLY A 223 -15.15 -13.66 -7.99
CA GLY A 223 -16.49 -14.27 -8.00
C GLY A 223 -16.72 -15.32 -9.10
N ARG A 224 -15.72 -15.60 -9.95
CA ARG A 224 -15.80 -16.59 -11.04
C ARG A 224 -15.42 -17.99 -10.60
N GLY A 225 -14.88 -18.17 -9.40
CA GLY A 225 -14.53 -19.47 -8.83
C GLY A 225 -15.57 -19.98 -7.83
N ARG A 226 -15.43 -21.24 -7.42
CA ARG A 226 -16.22 -21.81 -6.31
C ARG A 226 -15.60 -21.36 -4.99
N ALA A 227 -16.00 -20.20 -4.48
CA ALA A 227 -15.66 -19.78 -3.13
C ALA A 227 -16.51 -20.56 -2.10
N ILE A 228 -15.90 -21.01 -1.03
CA ILE A 228 -16.59 -21.70 0.08
C ILE A 228 -17.50 -20.72 0.84
N ARG A 229 -17.13 -19.44 0.87
CA ARG A 229 -17.97 -18.36 1.45
C ARG A 229 -18.33 -17.35 0.38
N LYS A 230 -19.64 -17.08 0.24
CA LYS A 230 -20.16 -16.15 -0.78
C LYS A 230 -19.93 -14.67 -0.46
N ASN A 231 -19.72 -14.31 0.79
CA ASN A 231 -19.57 -12.91 1.22
C ASN A 231 -18.17 -12.66 1.78
N PRO A 232 -17.45 -11.64 1.28
CA PRO A 232 -16.22 -11.18 1.91
C PRO A 232 -16.52 -10.69 3.34
N PRO A 233 -15.54 -10.71 4.25
CA PRO A 233 -15.73 -10.19 5.57
C PRO A 233 -16.05 -8.69 5.50
N GLU A 234 -17.13 -8.28 6.14
CA GLU A 234 -17.42 -6.85 6.34
C GLU A 234 -16.41 -6.27 7.34
N LEU A 235 -15.76 -5.19 6.97
CA LEU A 235 -14.93 -4.41 7.88
C LEU A 235 -15.86 -3.55 8.74
N LEU A 236 -15.95 -3.88 10.02
CA LEU A 236 -16.46 -2.93 11.00
C LEU A 236 -15.38 -1.85 11.16
N ILE A 237 -15.63 -0.69 10.57
CA ILE A 237 -14.79 0.50 10.72
C ILE A 237 -15.23 1.13 12.04
N GLU A 238 -14.42 1.01 13.07
CA GLU A 238 -14.56 1.87 14.25
C GLU A 238 -14.28 3.31 13.81
N ASN A 239 -15.30 4.15 13.91
CA ASN A 239 -15.26 5.58 13.56
C ASN A 239 -14.38 6.39 14.51
#